data_7c809bc2826dfac79e6de08c1f43c280
#
_entry.id   7c809bc2826dfac79e6de08c1f43c280
#
_cell.length_a   1.000
_cell.length_b   1.000
_cell.length_c   1.000
_cell.angle_alpha   90.00
_cell.angle_beta   90.00
_cell.angle_gamma   90.00
#
_symmetry.space_group_name_H-M   'P 1'
#
loop_
_entity.id
_entity.type
_entity.pdbx_description
1 polymer ?
#
loop_
_entity_poly.entity_id
_entity_poly.type
_entity_poly.pdbx_seq_one_letter_code
_entity_poly.pdbx_strand_id
1 'polypeptide(L)'
;MPLKNGYVINMKDNNTKLTIATLSGNMKFYFLKKEGEFYRTNSSFSKDSMESRASLSTIKEYTLSRGNNFIGDSIVIKKEGDYYKSIFKLIDNRYTDSGDLVYEYYYDSNYKIYKIVFNSKIYTK
;
A
#
# COMPACT_ATOMS: atom_id res chain seq x y z
N MET A 1 19.85 12.53 -18.11
CA MET A 1 19.03 11.31 -18.06
C MET A 1 17.98 11.40 -16.97
N PRO A 2 16.75 11.13 -17.28
CA PRO A 2 15.74 11.09 -16.21
C PRO A 2 16.06 9.97 -15.23
N LEU A 3 15.88 10.26 -13.94
CA LEU A 3 16.04 9.25 -12.91
C LEU A 3 14.88 8.27 -12.98
N LYS A 4 15.21 6.99 -12.96
CA LYS A 4 14.20 5.95 -12.96
C LYS A 4 13.57 5.84 -11.57
N ASN A 5 12.25 5.95 -11.50
CA ASN A 5 11.52 5.69 -10.27
C ASN A 5 11.41 4.19 -10.07
N GLY A 6 12.07 3.67 -9.05
CA GLY A 6 12.06 2.26 -8.78
C GLY A 6 11.81 1.93 -7.32
N TYR A 7 11.56 0.66 -7.05
CA TYR A 7 11.34 0.16 -5.71
C TYR A 7 11.93 -1.24 -5.56
N VAL A 8 12.18 -1.61 -4.30
CA VAL A 8 12.67 -2.92 -3.93
C VAL A 8 11.66 -3.58 -3.00
N ILE A 9 11.39 -4.85 -3.23
CA ILE A 9 10.49 -5.65 -2.40
C ILE A 9 11.31 -6.69 -1.66
N ASN A 10 11.07 -6.82 -0.37
CA ASN A 10 11.71 -7.83 0.47
C ASN A 10 10.62 -8.60 1.22
N MET A 11 10.64 -9.91 1.07
CA MET A 11 9.72 -10.83 1.74
C MET A 11 10.52 -11.68 2.72
N LYS A 12 10.05 -11.76 3.97
CA LYS A 12 10.74 -12.50 5.05
C LYS A 12 9.76 -13.41 5.78
N ASP A 13 10.30 -14.31 6.59
CA ASP A 13 9.56 -15.18 7.51
C ASP A 13 8.39 -15.91 6.84
N ASN A 14 8.73 -16.75 5.85
CA ASN A 14 7.75 -17.53 5.07
C ASN A 14 6.71 -16.63 4.40
N ASN A 15 7.16 -15.50 3.84
CA ASN A 15 6.30 -14.56 3.11
C ASN A 15 5.23 -13.93 3.99
N THR A 16 5.52 -13.75 5.29
CA THR A 16 4.58 -13.09 6.20
C THR A 16 4.95 -11.64 6.48
N LYS A 17 6.19 -11.23 6.20
CA LYS A 17 6.67 -9.86 6.41
C LYS A 17 7.11 -9.27 5.09
N LEU A 18 6.41 -8.24 4.65
CA LEU A 18 6.65 -7.58 3.37
C LEU A 18 7.18 -6.17 3.62
N THR A 19 8.29 -5.82 2.98
CA THR A 19 8.80 -4.46 2.98
C THR A 19 8.87 -3.96 1.54
N ILE A 20 8.37 -2.77 1.31
CA ILE A 20 8.46 -2.07 0.04
C ILE A 20 9.23 -0.78 0.29
N ALA A 21 10.32 -0.55 -0.45
CA ALA A 21 11.12 0.66 -0.31
C ALA A 21 11.41 1.25 -1.68
N THR A 22 11.29 2.57 -1.81
CA THR A 22 11.72 3.24 -3.03
C THR A 22 13.25 3.20 -3.13
N LEU A 23 13.78 3.22 -4.35
CA LEU A 23 15.23 3.23 -4.56
C LEU A 23 15.89 4.47 -3.97
N SER A 24 15.16 5.58 -3.91
CA SER A 24 15.66 6.80 -3.27
C SER A 24 15.76 6.67 -1.75
N GLY A 25 15.09 5.67 -1.17
CA GLY A 25 15.04 5.49 0.28
C GLY A 25 14.09 6.42 1.01
N ASN A 26 13.37 7.28 0.29
CA ASN A 26 12.49 8.27 0.91
C ASN A 26 11.18 7.69 1.44
N MET A 27 10.75 6.56 0.90
CA MET A 27 9.52 5.92 1.32
C MET A 27 9.77 4.45 1.61
N LYS A 28 9.26 4.00 2.74
CA LYS A 28 9.29 2.59 3.14
C LYS A 28 7.94 2.22 3.71
N PHE A 29 7.45 1.05 3.30
CA PHE A 29 6.17 0.54 3.76
C PHE A 29 6.37 -0.87 4.28
N TYR A 30 5.76 -1.16 5.43
CA TYR A 30 5.89 -2.45 6.10
C TYR A 30 4.52 -3.08 6.23
N PHE A 31 4.42 -4.36 5.90
CA PHE A 31 3.17 -5.10 5.94
C PHE A 31 3.37 -6.44 6.62
N LEU A 32 2.40 -6.82 7.45
CA LEU A 32 2.39 -8.11 8.14
C LEU A 32 1.20 -8.92 7.65
N LYS A 33 1.43 -10.18 7.30
CA LYS A 33 0.40 -11.07 6.81
C LYS A 33 -0.41 -11.67 7.96
N LYS A 34 -1.74 -11.61 7.83
CA LYS A 34 -2.66 -12.20 8.77
C LYS A 34 -3.85 -12.74 7.99
N GLU A 35 -4.14 -14.03 8.17
CA GLU A 35 -5.28 -14.67 7.52
C GLU A 35 -5.30 -14.50 6.00
N GLY A 36 -4.13 -14.53 5.39
CA GLY A 36 -3.98 -14.45 3.94
C GLY A 36 -3.98 -13.06 3.35
N GLU A 37 -4.07 -12.01 4.17
CA GLU A 37 -4.04 -10.63 3.72
C GLU A 37 -2.88 -9.87 4.38
N PHE A 38 -2.41 -8.81 3.73
CA PHE A 38 -1.35 -7.98 4.29
C PHE A 38 -1.91 -6.70 4.89
N TYR A 39 -1.48 -6.42 6.12
CA TYR A 39 -1.89 -5.26 6.90
C TYR A 39 -0.70 -4.35 7.12
N ARG A 40 -0.87 -3.06 6.95
CA ARG A 40 0.19 -2.10 7.20
C ARG A 40 0.58 -2.08 8.66
N THR A 41 1.89 -1.96 8.92
CA THR A 41 2.45 -1.98 10.26
C THR A 41 3.68 -1.07 10.31
N ASN A 42 4.35 -1.02 11.47
CA ASN A 42 5.59 -0.26 11.63
C ASN A 42 6.81 -1.11 11.26
N SER A 43 8.01 -0.51 11.33
CA SER A 43 9.26 -1.15 10.92
C SER A 43 9.64 -2.38 11.74
N SER A 44 9.08 -2.55 12.93
CA SER A 44 9.31 -3.72 13.77
C SER A 44 8.33 -4.86 13.51
N PHE A 45 7.37 -4.67 12.59
CA PHE A 45 6.31 -5.63 12.30
C PHE A 45 5.50 -5.99 13.55
N SER A 46 5.26 -5.01 14.40
CA SER A 46 4.52 -5.19 15.64
C SER A 46 3.03 -5.41 15.34
N LYS A 47 2.44 -6.42 15.97
CA LYS A 47 1.01 -6.66 15.85
C LYS A 47 0.19 -5.50 16.40
N ASP A 48 0.72 -4.80 17.39
CA ASP A 48 0.03 -3.66 18.01
C ASP A 48 -0.05 -2.48 17.05
N SER A 49 0.84 -2.40 16.06
CA SER A 49 0.84 -1.32 15.06
C SER A 49 0.05 -1.66 13.81
N MET A 50 -0.49 -2.88 13.70
CA MET A 50 -1.25 -3.30 12.52
C MET A 50 -2.49 -2.46 12.34
N GLU A 51 -2.68 -2.00 11.10
CA GLU A 51 -3.94 -1.36 10.72
C GLU A 51 -5.09 -2.35 10.87
N SER A 52 -6.28 -1.84 11.13
CA SER A 52 -7.47 -2.69 11.29
C SER A 52 -8.02 -3.18 9.95
N ARG A 53 -7.54 -2.61 8.85
CA ARG A 53 -7.99 -2.97 7.50
C ARG A 53 -6.81 -3.47 6.69
N ALA A 54 -7.05 -4.49 5.86
CA ALA A 54 -6.02 -4.99 4.98
C ALA A 54 -5.64 -3.93 3.95
N SER A 55 -4.35 -3.85 3.64
CA SER A 55 -3.84 -2.97 2.59
C SER A 55 -3.71 -3.70 1.26
N LEU A 56 -3.42 -4.99 1.30
CA LEU A 56 -3.33 -5.85 0.11
C LEU A 56 -4.13 -7.11 0.38
N SER A 57 -4.94 -7.52 -0.58
CA SER A 57 -5.73 -8.74 -0.46
C SER A 57 -5.95 -9.39 -1.82
N THR A 58 -5.85 -10.72 -1.84
CA THR A 58 -6.25 -11.53 -2.99
C THR A 58 -7.49 -12.37 -2.66
N ILE A 59 -8.05 -12.20 -1.46
CA ILE A 59 -9.14 -13.03 -0.96
C ILE A 59 -10.49 -12.42 -1.33
N LYS A 60 -10.62 -11.11 -1.21
CA LYS A 60 -11.89 -10.44 -1.47
C LYS A 60 -11.68 -9.00 -1.93
N GLU A 61 -12.68 -8.51 -2.65
CA GLU A 61 -12.77 -7.10 -3.00
C GLU A 61 -13.52 -6.36 -1.91
N TYR A 62 -13.12 -5.12 -1.62
CA TYR A 62 -13.89 -4.28 -0.72
C TYR A 62 -13.54 -2.82 -0.88
N THR A 63 -14.45 -1.98 -0.37
CA THR A 63 -14.28 -0.53 -0.30
C THR A 63 -14.59 -0.11 1.12
N LEU A 64 -13.60 0.45 1.82
CA LEU A 64 -13.75 0.88 3.20
C LEU A 64 -13.29 2.33 3.34
N SER A 65 -14.04 3.12 4.08
CA SER A 65 -13.71 4.52 4.33
C SER A 65 -13.87 4.86 5.80
N ARG A 66 -13.00 5.74 6.30
CA ARG A 66 -13.06 6.26 7.68
C ARG A 66 -12.92 7.77 7.65
N GLY A 67 -13.51 8.43 8.66
CA GLY A 67 -13.40 9.88 8.79
C GLY A 67 -14.40 10.61 7.92
N ASN A 68 -14.00 11.80 7.48
CA ASN A 68 -14.86 12.67 6.69
C ASN A 68 -14.06 13.31 5.55
N ASN A 69 -14.64 14.29 4.87
CA ASN A 69 -13.98 14.98 3.76
C ASN A 69 -12.87 15.93 4.19
N PHE A 70 -12.72 16.13 5.49
CA PHE A 70 -11.69 17.01 6.05
C PHE A 70 -10.46 16.22 6.52
N ILE A 71 -10.71 15.14 7.27
CA ILE A 71 -9.68 14.17 7.67
C ILE A 71 -10.29 12.79 7.55
N GLY A 72 -9.65 11.94 6.75
CA GLY A 72 -10.13 10.58 6.59
C GLY A 72 -9.21 9.75 5.74
N ASP A 73 -9.57 8.50 5.55
CA ASP A 73 -8.86 7.62 4.64
C ASP A 73 -9.83 6.62 4.01
N SER A 74 -9.39 6.02 2.91
CA SER A 74 -10.16 4.97 2.26
C SER A 74 -9.23 3.93 1.66
N ILE A 75 -9.73 2.70 1.56
CA ILE A 75 -9.07 1.61 0.86
C ILE A 75 -10.08 1.00 -0.11
N VAL A 76 -9.64 0.83 -1.35
CA VAL A 76 -10.41 0.11 -2.37
C VAL A 76 -9.53 -1.00 -2.90
N ILE A 77 -10.01 -2.24 -2.83
CA ILE A 77 -9.29 -3.41 -3.36
C ILE A 77 -10.17 -4.07 -4.40
N LYS A 78 -9.65 -4.22 -5.60
CA LYS A 78 -10.37 -4.80 -6.73
C LYS A 78 -9.51 -5.82 -7.46
N LYS A 79 -10.18 -6.84 -7.98
CA LYS A 79 -9.57 -7.79 -8.91
C LYS A 79 -9.85 -7.33 -10.33
N GLU A 80 -8.81 -7.21 -11.14
CA GLU A 80 -8.92 -6.81 -12.53
C GLU A 80 -8.20 -7.85 -13.41
N GLY A 81 -8.97 -8.81 -13.96
CA GLY A 81 -8.39 -9.90 -14.75
C GLY A 81 -7.50 -10.78 -13.89
N ASP A 82 -6.21 -10.86 -14.26
CA ASP A 82 -5.23 -11.71 -13.57
C ASP A 82 -4.48 -10.98 -12.46
N TYR A 83 -4.81 -9.72 -12.19
CA TYR A 83 -4.12 -8.95 -11.18
C TYR A 83 -5.10 -8.27 -10.22
N TYR A 84 -4.54 -7.74 -9.15
CA TYR A 84 -5.28 -7.03 -8.11
C TYR A 84 -4.75 -5.62 -7.99
N LYS A 85 -5.62 -4.73 -7.57
CA LYS A 85 -5.30 -3.32 -7.40
C LYS A 85 -5.80 -2.87 -6.03
N SER A 86 -4.91 -2.33 -5.21
CA SER A 86 -5.26 -1.70 -3.94
C SER A 86 -5.00 -0.22 -4.04
N ILE A 87 -6.00 0.59 -3.72
CA ILE A 87 -5.88 2.04 -3.70
C ILE A 87 -6.12 2.52 -2.28
N PHE A 88 -5.11 3.13 -1.68
CA PHE A 88 -5.21 3.77 -0.37
C PHE A 88 -5.16 5.27 -0.56
N LYS A 89 -6.15 5.96 -0.01
CA LYS A 89 -6.23 7.43 -0.09
C LYS A 89 -6.30 8.00 1.32
N LEU A 90 -5.40 8.92 1.63
CA LEU A 90 -5.39 9.66 2.89
C LEU A 90 -5.81 11.09 2.61
N ILE A 91 -6.82 11.56 3.30
CA ILE A 91 -7.36 12.91 3.16
C ILE A 91 -6.96 13.69 4.41
N ASP A 92 -6.25 14.81 4.23
CA ASP A 92 -5.91 15.70 5.33
C ASP A 92 -5.98 17.14 4.84
N ASN A 93 -7.12 17.75 5.07
CA ASN A 93 -7.40 19.13 4.64
C ASN A 93 -7.31 20.13 5.80
N ARG A 94 -6.58 19.77 6.86
CA ARG A 94 -6.40 20.68 8.00
C ARG A 94 -5.52 21.88 7.64
N TYR A 95 -4.69 21.74 6.63
CA TYR A 95 -3.79 22.79 6.17
C TYR A 95 -4.12 23.12 4.72
N THR A 96 -3.99 24.40 4.35
CA THR A 96 -4.41 24.87 3.04
C THR A 96 -3.61 24.28 1.88
N ASP A 97 -2.37 23.84 2.16
CA ASP A 97 -1.48 23.28 1.15
C ASP A 97 -1.48 21.77 1.15
N SER A 98 -2.26 21.14 2.02
CA SER A 98 -2.32 19.69 2.06
C SER A 98 -3.14 19.19 0.90
N GLY A 99 -2.63 18.17 0.26
CA GLY A 99 -3.37 17.44 -0.76
C GLY A 99 -3.65 16.04 -0.28
N ASP A 100 -4.46 15.33 -1.03
CA ASP A 100 -4.68 13.92 -0.77
C ASP A 100 -3.42 13.14 -1.11
N LEU A 101 -3.09 12.15 -0.25
CA LEU A 101 -2.04 11.20 -0.56
C LEU A 101 -2.71 9.93 -1.09
N VAL A 102 -2.32 9.53 -2.29
CA VAL A 102 -2.92 8.37 -2.95
C VAL A 102 -1.82 7.37 -3.29
N TYR A 103 -1.95 6.15 -2.75
CA TYR A 103 -1.05 5.04 -3.02
C TYR A 103 -1.82 3.96 -3.75
N GLU A 104 -1.28 3.49 -4.88
CA GLU A 104 -1.88 2.38 -5.63
C GLU A 104 -0.86 1.27 -5.76
N TYR A 105 -1.26 0.05 -5.43
CA TYR A 105 -0.42 -1.14 -5.54
C TYR A 105 -1.06 -2.09 -6.52
N TYR A 106 -0.27 -2.58 -7.47
CA TYR A 106 -0.70 -3.57 -8.48
C TYR A 106 0.10 -4.85 -8.23
N TYR A 107 -0.60 -5.96 -8.03
CA TYR A 107 0.04 -7.22 -7.65
C TYR A 107 -0.73 -8.42 -8.19
N ASP A 108 -0.07 -9.58 -8.22
CA ASP A 108 -0.69 -10.80 -8.69
C ASP A 108 -1.26 -11.62 -7.51
N SER A 109 -1.78 -12.82 -7.80
CA SER A 109 -2.40 -13.67 -6.78
C SER A 109 -1.41 -14.18 -5.73
N ASN A 110 -0.11 -14.06 -5.97
CA ASN A 110 0.95 -14.43 -5.04
C ASN A 110 1.52 -13.22 -4.30
N TYR A 111 0.84 -12.07 -4.39
CA TYR A 111 1.30 -10.79 -3.81
C TYR A 111 2.62 -10.30 -4.40
N LYS A 112 2.91 -10.69 -5.63
CA LYS A 112 4.06 -10.14 -6.33
C LYS A 112 3.68 -8.78 -6.89
N ILE A 113 4.28 -7.73 -6.35
CA ILE A 113 3.98 -6.36 -6.74
C ILE A 113 4.81 -6.02 -7.98
N TYR A 114 4.17 -5.48 -9.00
CA TYR A 114 4.85 -5.12 -10.23
C TYR A 114 4.74 -3.64 -10.58
N LYS A 115 3.88 -2.90 -9.91
CA LYS A 115 3.76 -1.45 -10.13
C LYS A 115 3.21 -0.79 -8.87
N ILE A 116 3.73 0.39 -8.55
CA ILE A 116 3.24 1.23 -7.48
C ILE A 116 3.05 2.62 -8.07
N VAL A 117 1.91 3.26 -7.77
CA VAL A 117 1.65 4.64 -8.14
C VAL A 117 1.47 5.44 -6.86
N PHE A 118 2.23 6.51 -6.71
CA PHE A 118 2.12 7.41 -5.58
C PHE A 118 1.89 8.81 -6.09
N ASN A 119 0.70 9.38 -5.81
CA ASN A 119 0.30 10.72 -6.27
C ASN A 119 0.60 10.92 -7.76
N SER A 120 0.15 9.98 -8.59
CA SER A 120 0.32 9.97 -10.05
C SER A 120 1.75 9.69 -10.53
N LYS A 121 2.69 9.47 -9.60
CA LYS A 121 4.07 9.13 -9.95
C LYS A 121 4.22 7.61 -9.97
N ILE A 122 4.66 7.08 -11.11
CA ILE A 122 4.74 5.64 -11.32
C ILE A 122 6.11 5.11 -10.91
N TYR A 123 6.12 4.06 -10.10
CA TYR A 123 7.33 3.35 -9.69
C TYR A 123 7.28 1.95 -10.27
N THR A 124 8.34 1.54 -10.92
CA THR A 124 8.45 0.19 -11.50
C THR A 124 9.65 -0.54 -10.93
N LYS A 125 9.52 -1.84 -10.91
CA LYS A 125 10.57 -2.70 -10.40
C LYS A 125 11.77 -2.80 -11.35
#